data_e1f6a10ce9107bf18804d60159a9abf3
#
_entry.id   e1f6a10ce9107bf18804d60159a9abf3
#
_cell.length_a   1.000
_cell.length_b   1.000
_cell.length_c   1.000
_cell.angle_alpha   90.00
_cell.angle_beta   90.00
_cell.angle_gamma   90.00
#
_symmetry.space_group_name_H-M   'P 1'
#
loop_
_entity.id
_entity.type
_entity.pdbx_description
1 polymer ?
#
loop_
_entity_poly.entity_id
_entity_poly.type
_entity_poly.pdbx_seq_one_letter_code
_entity_poly.pdbx_strand_id
1 'polypeptide(L)'
;MRRWQTNTDSSIVNSTRQVKKILSLIIVLALSTSVQSAEDMYGIVVSVADGDSVTLKADDTTHKIRLAEIDTLERDQPYGLAATSVLTDLLLGHQVRVKVVKESDRYGRVIGRIFIEQKDVSAHMVEQGYAMVYQRYLTDKRLLALEANAKYDKLGLWGLPEEDRVEPWLWRQQQREKVE
;
A
#
# COMPACT_ATOMS: atom_id res chain seq x y z
N MET A 1 0.38 -79.65 -33.52
CA MET A 1 0.34 -78.15 -33.53
C MET A 1 -0.07 -77.62 -32.15
N ARG A 2 0.85 -77.10 -31.39
CA ARG A 2 0.55 -76.47 -30.09
C ARG A 2 0.48 -74.95 -30.26
N ARG A 3 -0.69 -74.35 -29.95
CA ARG A 3 -0.98 -72.93 -30.05
C ARG A 3 -0.49 -72.26 -28.77
N TRP A 4 0.45 -71.35 -28.87
CA TRP A 4 0.90 -70.53 -27.76
C TRP A 4 -0.09 -69.38 -27.56
N GLN A 5 -0.75 -69.30 -26.42
CA GLN A 5 -1.52 -68.13 -26.02
C GLN A 5 -0.60 -67.18 -25.26
N THR A 6 -0.41 -65.97 -25.79
CA THR A 6 0.26 -64.90 -25.09
C THR A 6 -0.73 -64.23 -24.15
N ASN A 7 -0.61 -64.51 -22.86
CA ASN A 7 -1.34 -63.81 -21.82
C ASN A 7 -0.67 -62.46 -21.64
N THR A 8 -1.17 -61.39 -22.24
CA THR A 8 -0.76 -60.02 -21.96
C THR A 8 -1.34 -59.60 -20.65
N ASP A 9 -0.47 -59.46 -19.66
CA ASP A 9 -0.77 -59.14 -18.26
C ASP A 9 -1.40 -57.76 -18.13
N SER A 10 -2.73 -57.68 -18.10
CA SER A 10 -3.54 -56.48 -17.99
C SER A 10 -3.33 -55.74 -16.63
N SER A 11 -2.66 -56.40 -15.69
CA SER A 11 -2.38 -55.86 -14.34
C SER A 11 -1.31 -54.78 -14.35
N ILE A 12 -0.31 -54.87 -15.24
CA ILE A 12 0.80 -53.92 -15.36
C ILE A 12 0.33 -52.58 -15.95
N VAL A 13 -0.58 -52.62 -16.91
CA VAL A 13 -1.10 -51.42 -17.59
C VAL A 13 -1.99 -50.57 -16.64
N ASN A 14 -2.75 -51.24 -15.75
CA ASN A 14 -3.59 -50.51 -14.80
C ASN A 14 -2.78 -49.87 -13.68
N SER A 15 -1.67 -50.50 -13.24
CA SER A 15 -0.78 -49.94 -12.22
C SER A 15 -0.10 -48.66 -12.69
N THR A 16 0.41 -48.61 -13.89
CA THR A 16 1.05 -47.40 -14.47
C THR A 16 0.08 -46.25 -14.71
N ARG A 17 -1.18 -46.54 -15.02
CA ARG A 17 -2.23 -45.49 -15.13
C ARG A 17 -2.61 -44.88 -13.77
N GLN A 18 -2.67 -45.68 -12.73
CA GLN A 18 -2.97 -45.21 -11.37
C GLN A 18 -1.82 -44.36 -10.82
N VAL A 19 -0.57 -44.76 -11.00
CA VAL A 19 0.61 -44.00 -10.55
C VAL A 19 0.68 -42.65 -11.26
N LYS A 20 0.37 -42.56 -12.56
CA LYS A 20 0.33 -41.29 -13.31
C LYS A 20 -0.77 -40.36 -12.82
N LYS A 21 -1.95 -40.88 -12.46
CA LYS A 21 -3.06 -40.07 -11.88
C LYS A 21 -2.72 -39.54 -10.50
N ILE A 22 -2.07 -40.33 -9.64
CA ILE A 22 -1.65 -39.91 -8.30
C ILE A 22 -0.53 -38.85 -8.41
N LEU A 23 0.44 -39.05 -9.32
CA LEU A 23 1.51 -38.07 -9.54
C LEU A 23 0.98 -36.72 -10.06
N SER A 24 -0.01 -36.75 -10.98
CA SER A 24 -0.67 -35.54 -11.47
C SER A 24 -1.47 -34.80 -10.38
N LEU A 25 -2.11 -35.53 -9.45
CA LEU A 25 -2.84 -34.95 -8.35
C LEU A 25 -1.92 -34.28 -7.32
N ILE A 26 -0.74 -34.89 -7.07
CA ILE A 26 0.27 -34.32 -6.14
C ILE A 26 0.88 -33.05 -6.73
N ILE A 27 1.13 -32.98 -8.05
CA ILE A 27 1.67 -31.78 -8.71
C ILE A 27 0.66 -30.62 -8.68
N VAL A 28 -0.64 -30.88 -8.79
CA VAL A 28 -1.69 -29.83 -8.70
C VAL A 28 -1.80 -29.30 -7.25
N LEU A 29 -1.59 -30.13 -6.24
CA LEU A 29 -1.65 -29.74 -4.84
C LEU A 29 -0.40 -28.92 -4.42
N ALA A 30 0.75 -29.12 -5.06
CA ALA A 30 1.99 -28.41 -4.76
C ALA A 30 2.07 -26.98 -5.34
N LEU A 31 1.13 -26.61 -6.23
CA LEU A 31 1.06 -25.28 -6.85
C LEU A 31 0.11 -24.30 -6.12
N SER A 32 -0.36 -24.67 -4.92
CA SER A 32 -1.03 -23.70 -4.03
C SER A 32 0.03 -22.78 -3.43
N THR A 33 0.61 -21.91 -4.23
CA THR A 33 1.35 -20.75 -3.74
C THR A 33 0.34 -19.87 -3.02
N SER A 34 0.28 -19.95 -1.71
CA SER A 34 -0.39 -18.96 -0.90
C SER A 34 0.26 -17.62 -1.21
N VAL A 35 -0.43 -16.76 -1.94
CA VAL A 35 -0.11 -15.33 -1.98
C VAL A 35 -0.30 -14.84 -0.55
N GLN A 36 0.81 -14.76 0.19
CA GLN A 36 0.84 -14.19 1.53
C GLN A 36 0.59 -12.69 1.33
N SER A 37 -0.65 -12.25 1.46
CA SER A 37 -0.97 -10.84 1.64
C SER A 37 -0.33 -10.41 2.95
N ALA A 38 0.41 -9.30 2.94
CA ALA A 38 0.91 -8.73 4.19
C ALA A 38 -0.28 -8.52 5.14
N GLU A 39 -0.12 -8.95 6.40
CA GLU A 39 -1.18 -8.88 7.40
C GLU A 39 -1.44 -7.41 7.77
N ASP A 40 -2.72 -7.05 7.97
CA ASP A 40 -3.08 -5.70 8.43
C ASP A 40 -2.53 -5.49 9.86
N MET A 41 -1.98 -4.29 10.11
CA MET A 41 -1.50 -3.91 11.43
C MET A 41 -2.58 -3.09 12.17
N TYR A 42 -2.70 -3.31 13.47
CA TYR A 42 -3.60 -2.56 14.35
C TYR A 42 -2.80 -1.92 15.48
N GLY A 43 -3.08 -0.67 15.80
CA GLY A 43 -2.35 0.01 16.86
C GLY A 43 -2.82 1.45 17.08
N ILE A 44 -2.14 2.16 17.98
CA ILE A 44 -2.41 3.55 18.30
C ILE A 44 -1.36 4.44 17.65
N VAL A 45 -1.77 5.53 17.01
CA VAL A 45 -0.85 6.53 16.48
C VAL A 45 -0.27 7.34 17.64
N VAL A 46 1.04 7.24 17.88
CA VAL A 46 1.73 7.89 19.01
C VAL A 46 2.47 9.17 18.61
N SER A 47 2.72 9.38 17.32
CA SER A 47 3.26 10.65 16.80
C SER A 47 2.93 10.83 15.33
N VAL A 48 2.91 12.08 14.88
CA VAL A 48 2.80 12.49 13.48
C VAL A 48 4.06 13.28 13.12
N ALA A 49 4.79 12.85 12.12
CA ALA A 49 6.04 13.47 11.70
C ALA A 49 5.79 14.63 10.72
N ASP A 50 4.91 14.39 9.75
CA ASP A 50 4.51 15.33 8.71
C ASP A 50 3.10 14.98 8.21
N GLY A 51 2.66 15.57 7.09
CA GLY A 51 1.30 15.39 6.57
C GLY A 51 0.99 13.98 6.03
N ASP A 52 1.98 13.09 5.91
CA ASP A 52 1.79 11.73 5.38
C ASP A 52 2.59 10.63 6.11
N SER A 53 3.22 10.95 7.23
CA SER A 53 4.07 10.02 7.98
C SER A 53 3.75 10.05 9.46
N VAL A 54 3.47 8.87 10.03
CA VAL A 54 3.11 8.69 11.44
C VAL A 54 3.92 7.59 12.08
N THR A 55 3.94 7.54 13.42
CA THR A 55 4.44 6.40 14.19
C THR A 55 3.25 5.68 14.82
N LEU A 56 3.10 4.40 14.48
CA LEU A 56 2.13 3.48 15.03
C LEU A 56 2.78 2.67 16.16
N LYS A 57 2.14 2.61 17.32
CA LYS A 57 2.45 1.62 18.36
C LYS A 57 1.49 0.45 18.21
N ALA A 58 2.02 -0.71 17.80
CA ALA A 58 1.33 -1.97 17.70
C ALA A 58 1.96 -2.93 18.72
N ASP A 59 1.18 -3.39 19.68
CA ASP A 59 1.64 -4.14 20.84
C ASP A 59 2.83 -3.43 21.55
N ASP A 60 3.97 -4.10 21.69
CA ASP A 60 5.17 -3.53 22.33
C ASP A 60 6.17 -2.90 21.34
N THR A 61 5.81 -2.81 20.06
CA THR A 61 6.69 -2.28 19.02
C THR A 61 6.14 -0.99 18.40
N THR A 62 7.05 -0.19 17.83
CA THR A 62 6.68 1.01 17.09
C THR A 62 7.10 0.90 15.63
N HIS A 63 6.22 1.32 14.73
CA HIS A 63 6.43 1.27 13.29
C HIS A 63 6.25 2.66 12.71
N LYS A 64 7.21 3.11 11.89
CA LYS A 64 7.02 4.30 11.08
C LYS A 64 6.19 3.94 9.85
N ILE A 65 5.06 4.60 9.69
CA ILE A 65 4.13 4.37 8.58
C ILE A 65 4.15 5.58 7.67
N ARG A 66 4.32 5.35 6.36
CA ARG A 66 4.13 6.33 5.31
C ARG A 66 2.79 6.05 4.61
N LEU A 67 1.92 7.03 4.53
CA LEU A 67 0.64 6.89 3.83
C LEU A 67 0.89 6.55 2.35
N ALA A 68 0.22 5.51 1.87
CA ALA A 68 0.36 5.03 0.51
C ALA A 68 -0.31 5.97 -0.50
N GLU A 69 0.27 6.05 -1.70
CA GLU A 69 -0.33 6.64 -2.91
C GLU A 69 -0.53 8.16 -2.88
N ILE A 70 -0.15 8.84 -1.80
CA ILE A 70 -0.25 10.30 -1.66
C ILE A 70 1.12 10.90 -1.32
N ASP A 71 1.26 12.21 -1.52
CA ASP A 71 2.40 13.00 -1.08
C ASP A 71 1.88 14.37 -0.61
N THR A 72 2.33 14.82 0.57
CA THR A 72 1.92 16.10 1.12
C THR A 72 3.02 17.14 0.93
N LEU A 73 2.64 18.42 0.91
CA LEU A 73 3.63 19.48 0.87
C LEU A 73 4.57 19.36 2.08
N GLU A 74 5.85 19.59 1.86
CA GLU A 74 6.87 19.55 2.92
C GLU A 74 6.60 20.63 3.97
N ARG A 75 7.10 20.44 5.18
CA ARG A 75 6.82 21.36 6.30
C ARG A 75 7.25 22.81 6.04
N ASP A 76 8.27 23.00 5.22
CA ASP A 76 8.82 24.29 4.78
C ASP A 76 8.19 24.82 3.48
N GLN A 77 7.26 24.09 2.88
CA GLN A 77 6.42 24.58 1.79
C GLN A 77 5.18 25.31 2.34
N PRO A 78 4.64 26.28 1.58
CA PRO A 78 3.32 26.82 1.85
C PRO A 78 2.30 25.67 2.04
N TYR A 79 1.46 25.75 3.08
CA TYR A 79 0.46 24.71 3.42
C TYR A 79 0.99 23.38 4.01
N GLY A 80 2.29 23.14 4.07
CA GLY A 80 2.83 21.86 4.62
C GLY A 80 2.49 21.65 6.11
N LEU A 81 2.54 22.73 6.91
CA LEU A 81 2.13 22.66 8.32
C LEU A 81 0.62 22.41 8.49
N ALA A 82 -0.21 22.90 7.57
CA ALA A 82 -1.65 22.65 7.62
C ALA A 82 -1.97 21.17 7.41
N ALA A 83 -1.32 20.51 6.44
CA ALA A 83 -1.45 19.06 6.21
C ALA A 83 -1.02 18.25 7.46
N THR A 84 0.11 18.65 8.09
CA THR A 84 0.59 18.01 9.33
C THR A 84 -0.40 18.18 10.48
N SER A 85 -0.98 19.39 10.67
CA SER A 85 -1.98 19.67 11.72
C SER A 85 -3.21 18.78 11.54
N VAL A 86 -3.77 18.75 10.33
CA VAL A 86 -4.98 17.95 10.04
C VAL A 86 -4.72 16.46 10.27
N LEU A 87 -3.58 15.92 9.83
CA LEU A 87 -3.27 14.52 10.08
C LEU A 87 -3.10 14.24 11.58
N THR A 88 -2.53 15.20 12.33
CA THR A 88 -2.40 15.11 13.79
C THR A 88 -3.76 15.06 14.46
N ASP A 89 -4.65 15.99 14.13
CA ASP A 89 -6.01 16.07 14.71
C ASP A 89 -6.83 14.81 14.39
N LEU A 90 -6.59 14.23 13.21
CA LEU A 90 -7.30 13.03 12.75
C LEU A 90 -6.81 11.74 13.40
N LEU A 91 -5.50 11.61 13.68
CA LEU A 91 -4.92 10.31 14.02
C LEU A 91 -4.22 10.22 15.37
N LEU A 92 -3.69 11.32 15.92
CA LEU A 92 -2.89 11.24 17.14
C LEU A 92 -3.72 10.73 18.33
N GLY A 93 -3.24 9.66 18.96
CA GLY A 93 -3.92 9.01 20.08
C GLY A 93 -5.05 8.05 19.67
N HIS A 94 -5.40 7.97 18.40
CA HIS A 94 -6.47 7.09 17.92
C HIS A 94 -5.96 5.70 17.56
N GLN A 95 -6.82 4.70 17.78
CA GLN A 95 -6.60 3.35 17.28
C GLN A 95 -6.96 3.30 15.80
N VAL A 96 -6.06 2.72 14.99
CA VAL A 96 -6.19 2.64 13.54
C VAL A 96 -5.88 1.24 13.04
N ARG A 97 -6.35 0.95 11.83
CA ARG A 97 -5.94 -0.20 11.02
C ARG A 97 -5.05 0.28 9.88
N VAL A 98 -3.91 -0.35 9.71
CA VAL A 98 -2.99 -0.12 8.60
C VAL A 98 -3.01 -1.32 7.65
N LYS A 99 -3.57 -1.15 6.47
CA LYS A 99 -3.44 -2.12 5.39
C LYS A 99 -2.06 -1.96 4.77
N VAL A 100 -1.19 -2.93 5.00
CA VAL A 100 0.19 -2.89 4.51
C VAL A 100 0.22 -3.08 2.99
N VAL A 101 0.83 -2.11 2.30
CA VAL A 101 1.08 -2.13 0.85
C VAL A 101 2.50 -2.62 0.57
N LYS A 102 3.45 -2.20 1.41
CA LYS A 102 4.85 -2.61 1.34
C LYS A 102 5.46 -2.59 2.75
N GLU A 103 6.13 -3.66 3.13
CA GLU A 103 6.67 -3.84 4.49
C GLU A 103 7.77 -2.84 4.85
N SER A 104 8.58 -2.41 3.88
CA SER A 104 9.65 -1.43 4.13
C SER A 104 10.05 -0.66 2.87
N ASP A 105 10.22 0.64 3.00
CA ASP A 105 10.90 1.48 2.01
C ASP A 105 12.40 1.61 2.33
N ARG A 106 13.12 2.39 1.53
CA ARG A 106 14.56 2.63 1.73
C ARG A 106 14.90 3.35 3.05
N TYR A 107 13.91 3.89 3.75
CA TYR A 107 14.06 4.58 5.03
C TYR A 107 13.56 3.73 6.20
N GLY A 108 13.19 2.48 5.97
CA GLY A 108 12.67 1.57 6.99
C GLY A 108 11.23 1.86 7.41
N ARG A 109 10.44 2.61 6.58
CA ARG A 109 9.03 2.89 6.87
C ARG A 109 8.15 1.84 6.18
N VAL A 110 7.10 1.40 6.86
CA VAL A 110 6.02 0.63 6.25
C VAL A 110 5.20 1.57 5.36
N ILE A 111 4.94 1.19 4.13
CA ILE A 111 4.00 1.89 3.26
C ILE A 111 2.63 1.25 3.44
N GLY A 112 1.65 2.03 3.88
CA GLY A 112 0.32 1.50 4.18
C GLY A 112 -0.81 2.50 4.00
N ARG A 113 -2.02 1.97 3.84
CA ARG A 113 -3.25 2.76 3.90
C ARG A 113 -3.79 2.71 5.31
N ILE A 114 -3.94 3.86 5.95
CA ILE A 114 -4.47 3.97 7.31
C ILE A 114 -5.98 4.14 7.23
N PHE A 115 -6.67 3.40 8.09
CA PHE A 115 -8.11 3.51 8.27
C PHE A 115 -8.41 3.82 9.74
N ILE A 116 -9.19 4.86 9.96
CA ILE A 116 -9.84 5.13 11.24
C ILE A 116 -11.32 4.77 11.08
N GLU A 117 -11.79 3.77 11.81
CA GLU A 117 -13.06 3.11 11.55
C GLU A 117 -13.15 2.63 10.07
N GLN A 118 -14.04 3.22 9.27
CA GLN A 118 -14.19 2.93 7.84
C GLN A 118 -13.59 4.00 6.92
N LYS A 119 -13.08 5.11 7.50
CA LYS A 119 -12.55 6.23 6.73
C LYS A 119 -11.11 5.93 6.29
N ASP A 120 -10.86 5.93 4.98
CA ASP A 120 -9.54 5.89 4.38
C ASP A 120 -8.86 7.26 4.50
N VAL A 121 -7.79 7.32 5.25
CA VAL A 121 -7.08 8.58 5.56
C VAL A 121 -6.41 9.15 4.32
N SER A 122 -5.79 8.33 3.46
CA SER A 122 -5.19 8.81 2.20
C SER A 122 -6.24 9.46 1.30
N ALA A 123 -7.41 8.82 1.17
CA ALA A 123 -8.51 9.38 0.39
C ALA A 123 -9.02 10.70 0.98
N HIS A 124 -9.17 10.78 2.29
CA HIS A 124 -9.61 11.99 2.98
C HIS A 124 -8.62 13.16 2.79
N MET A 125 -7.31 12.91 2.92
CA MET A 125 -6.29 13.94 2.73
C MET A 125 -6.31 14.51 1.30
N VAL A 126 -6.53 13.66 0.29
CA VAL A 126 -6.66 14.08 -1.11
C VAL A 126 -7.96 14.85 -1.35
N GLU A 127 -9.09 14.31 -0.87
CA GLU A 127 -10.43 14.89 -1.04
C GLU A 127 -10.51 16.32 -0.47
N GLN A 128 -9.86 16.57 0.68
CA GLN A 128 -9.85 17.86 1.33
C GLN A 128 -8.71 18.79 0.86
N GLY A 129 -7.91 18.34 -0.11
CA GLY A 129 -6.81 19.13 -0.66
C GLY A 129 -5.62 19.30 0.28
N TYR A 130 -5.36 18.34 1.19
CA TYR A 130 -4.16 18.32 2.04
C TYR A 130 -3.02 17.51 1.46
N ALA A 131 -3.28 16.69 0.43
CA ALA A 131 -2.29 15.87 -0.25
C ALA A 131 -2.52 15.84 -1.75
N MET A 132 -1.43 15.63 -2.49
CA MET A 132 -1.44 15.32 -3.91
C MET A 132 -1.40 13.80 -4.13
N VAL A 133 -2.01 13.31 -5.21
CA VAL A 133 -1.89 11.91 -5.61
C VAL A 133 -0.49 11.64 -6.16
N TYR A 134 0.23 10.67 -5.56
CA TYR A 134 1.54 10.28 -6.05
C TYR A 134 1.39 9.22 -7.15
N GLN A 135 1.20 9.67 -8.39
CA GLN A 135 0.84 8.82 -9.53
C GLN A 135 1.79 7.66 -9.78
N ARG A 136 3.08 7.80 -9.46
CA ARG A 136 4.10 6.75 -9.64
C ARG A 136 3.77 5.45 -8.91
N TYR A 137 3.05 5.53 -7.79
CA TYR A 137 2.70 4.38 -6.92
C TYR A 137 1.20 4.16 -6.84
N LEU A 138 0.42 4.84 -7.68
CA LEU A 138 -1.03 4.80 -7.65
C LEU A 138 -1.57 3.45 -8.11
N THR A 139 -2.37 2.82 -7.27
CA THR A 139 -3.16 1.62 -7.58
C THR A 139 -4.66 1.91 -7.51
N ASP A 140 -5.08 2.78 -6.59
CA ASP A 140 -6.48 3.18 -6.43
C ASP A 140 -6.82 4.44 -7.26
N LYS A 141 -7.33 4.21 -8.46
CA LYS A 141 -7.70 5.29 -9.38
C LYS A 141 -8.79 6.24 -8.86
N ARG A 142 -9.53 5.88 -7.79
CA ARG A 142 -10.54 6.77 -7.18
C ARG A 142 -9.90 8.04 -6.63
N LEU A 143 -8.63 7.96 -6.20
CA LEU A 143 -7.89 9.12 -5.69
C LEU A 143 -7.76 10.23 -6.75
N LEU A 144 -7.66 9.88 -8.05
CA LEU A 144 -7.60 10.88 -9.13
C LEU A 144 -8.89 11.70 -9.25
N ALA A 145 -10.03 11.05 -9.05
CA ALA A 145 -11.32 11.76 -9.06
C ALA A 145 -11.47 12.68 -7.84
N LEU A 146 -11.05 12.21 -6.66
CA LEU A 146 -11.03 13.03 -5.44
C LEU A 146 -10.12 14.26 -5.60
N GLU A 147 -8.92 14.07 -6.15
CA GLU A 147 -8.00 15.18 -6.44
C GLU A 147 -8.59 16.17 -7.46
N ALA A 148 -9.23 15.67 -8.53
CA ALA A 148 -9.86 16.52 -9.52
C ALA A 148 -10.99 17.38 -8.91
N ASN A 149 -11.80 16.81 -8.03
CA ASN A 149 -12.84 17.55 -7.32
C ASN A 149 -12.24 18.60 -6.38
N ALA A 150 -11.21 18.23 -5.59
CA ALA A 150 -10.52 19.17 -4.70
C ALA A 150 -9.90 20.35 -5.49
N LYS A 151 -9.34 20.09 -6.68
CA LYS A 151 -8.83 21.12 -7.60
C LYS A 151 -9.94 22.04 -8.10
N TYR A 152 -11.05 21.46 -8.53
CA TYR A 152 -12.20 22.22 -9.03
C TYR A 152 -12.76 23.15 -7.96
N ASP A 153 -12.93 22.65 -6.73
CA ASP A 153 -13.47 23.38 -5.60
C ASP A 153 -12.41 24.26 -4.90
N LYS A 154 -11.16 24.25 -5.36
CA LYS A 154 -10.01 24.99 -4.79
C LYS A 154 -9.80 24.70 -3.31
N LEU A 155 -9.99 23.44 -2.89
CA LEU A 155 -9.82 23.03 -1.50
C LEU A 155 -8.34 22.98 -1.11
N GLY A 156 -8.06 23.35 0.12
CA GLY A 156 -6.75 23.22 0.74
C GLY A 156 -5.62 23.84 -0.10
N LEU A 157 -4.60 23.06 -0.42
CA LEU A 157 -3.45 23.48 -1.24
C LEU A 157 -3.85 23.96 -2.65
N TRP A 158 -5.00 23.51 -3.17
CA TRP A 158 -5.50 23.91 -4.48
C TRP A 158 -6.06 25.33 -4.52
N GLY A 159 -6.29 25.95 -3.37
CA GLY A 159 -6.63 27.36 -3.21
C GLY A 159 -5.42 28.30 -3.22
N LEU A 160 -4.19 27.78 -3.10
CA LEU A 160 -2.96 28.56 -3.17
C LEU A 160 -2.73 29.14 -4.59
N PRO A 161 -1.91 30.19 -4.73
CA PRO A 161 -1.35 30.60 -6.00
C PRO A 161 -0.60 29.44 -6.70
N GLU A 162 -0.54 29.43 -8.03
CA GLU A 162 0.05 28.31 -8.79
C GLU A 162 1.54 28.12 -8.47
N GLU A 163 2.26 29.20 -8.26
CA GLU A 163 3.67 29.22 -7.87
C GLU A 163 3.95 28.56 -6.51
N ASP A 164 2.95 28.54 -5.63
CA ASP A 164 3.05 27.91 -4.28
C ASP A 164 2.64 26.45 -4.29
N ARG A 165 2.16 25.91 -5.42
CA ARG A 165 1.68 24.52 -5.57
C ARG A 165 2.73 23.60 -6.16
N VAL A 166 4.00 23.80 -5.78
CA VAL A 166 5.10 22.93 -6.24
C VAL A 166 4.92 21.53 -5.65
N GLU A 167 4.93 20.52 -6.50
CA GLU A 167 4.80 19.13 -6.07
C GLU A 167 5.93 18.76 -5.09
N PRO A 168 5.62 18.02 -4.00
CA PRO A 168 6.59 17.72 -2.94
C PRO A 168 7.85 17.02 -3.46
N TRP A 169 7.73 16.14 -4.44
CA TRP A 169 8.88 15.44 -5.04
C TRP A 169 9.79 16.38 -5.85
N LEU A 170 9.25 17.41 -6.51
CA LEU A 170 10.03 18.42 -7.19
C LEU A 170 10.69 19.37 -6.18
N TRP A 171 9.96 19.77 -5.13
CA TRP A 171 10.51 20.57 -4.05
C TRP A 171 11.74 19.89 -3.42
N ARG A 172 11.62 18.59 -3.05
CA ARG A 172 12.76 17.82 -2.52
C ARG A 172 13.94 17.74 -3.50
N GLN A 173 13.68 17.67 -4.79
CA GLN A 173 14.73 17.69 -5.81
C GLN A 173 15.44 19.06 -5.83
N GLN A 174 14.70 20.15 -5.88
CA GLN A 174 15.25 21.51 -5.88
C GLN A 174 16.08 21.82 -4.62
N GLN A 175 15.63 21.33 -3.45
CA GLN A 175 16.40 21.52 -2.21
C GLN A 175 17.74 20.77 -2.22
N ARG A 176 17.80 19.58 -2.82
CA ARG A 176 19.07 18.85 -2.97
C ARG A 176 20.06 19.58 -3.89
N GLU A 177 19.56 20.08 -5.02
CA GLU A 177 20.39 20.82 -5.99
C GLU A 177 20.96 22.14 -5.45
N LYS A 178 20.34 22.73 -4.43
CA LYS A 178 20.85 23.93 -3.75
C LYS A 178 21.96 23.67 -2.75
N VAL A 179 22.16 22.43 -2.32
CA VAL A 179 23.13 22.03 -1.28
C VAL A 179 24.42 21.46 -1.91
N GLU A 180 24.38 21.09 -3.19
CA GLU A 180 25.55 20.68 -4.00
C GLU A 180 26.28 21.88 -4.61
#